data_602e90c1b52b98dcceafbae0b76fd54d
#
_entry.id   602e90c1b52b98dcceafbae0b76fd54d
#
_cell.length_a   1.000
_cell.length_b   1.000
_cell.length_c   1.000
_cell.angle_alpha   90.00
_cell.angle_beta   90.00
_cell.angle_gamma   90.00
#
_symmetry.space_group_name_H-M   'P 1'
#
loop_
_entity.id
_entity.type
_entity.pdbx_description
1 polymer ?
#
loop_
_entity_poly.entity_id
_entity_poly.type
_entity_poly.pdbx_seq_one_letter_code
_entity_poly.pdbx_strand_id
1 'polypeptide(L)'
;EKTLLFMQCGSFFETYGFKKNGKFRNKNYADYGKICDFCIKEKHLTHEGYDVWMIGFPDYCVDKYVSKMTQEGFTIVVWVQSDDPIKQRYQKGVYSPGTDFNNNTQNITNYSMCMWVKKSKHILLNKNAELICGMSCIDILTGDTHIFEYREKYFHNPSTFDEIERFYSSYNPKEIFVIYETTDVEIKDILQFSQIDCEKIHLINLEDKDNSHQLAAKNCENQVYVKNQLMQFYEILDYNVFCQSYMLDENILATQAFCFHLNFIHGCNPSLVEKIKPPLFDDTGNRLTLANHSLKQLNIIGNRQHRGTLSSVGNFINKCKTPMGKRKLHTMLIKPTSNIALLEKQYDITEYILNGFETYENIRKQLGEIGDIERLYRKLILMRAAPAELSQFYNNLKIILDIYSTLENDNEINEYINRPFLSNNCQELIKILEDKLVLSEASKISSTRFDENIFQRGIYPTIDNLEKQYYESKDELECIRLYLEKYILKYKSSRTTSMLKLHETDKTGLF
;
A
#
# COMPACT_ATOMS: atom_id res chain seq x y z
N GLU A 1 -16.11 -14.74 -7.64
CA GLU A 1 -15.05 -13.81 -7.26
C GLU A 1 -15.53 -12.36 -7.42
N LYS A 2 -15.25 -11.50 -6.43
CA LYS A 2 -15.67 -10.09 -6.45
C LYS A 2 -14.72 -9.27 -7.35
N THR A 3 -14.83 -9.42 -8.67
CA THR A 3 -13.97 -8.68 -9.63
C THR A 3 -14.79 -7.72 -10.47
N LEU A 4 -14.25 -6.51 -10.71
CA LEU A 4 -14.82 -5.47 -11.57
C LEU A 4 -13.75 -4.94 -12.53
N LEU A 5 -14.21 -4.52 -13.71
CA LEU A 5 -13.38 -3.90 -14.74
C LEU A 5 -13.71 -2.42 -14.85
N PHE A 6 -12.68 -1.58 -14.69
CA PHE A 6 -12.73 -0.14 -14.98
C PHE A 6 -11.99 0.11 -16.29
N MET A 7 -12.72 0.56 -17.30
CA MET A 7 -12.19 0.78 -18.65
C MET A 7 -12.22 2.25 -18.99
N GLN A 8 -11.08 2.83 -19.31
CA GLN A 8 -11.00 4.24 -19.72
C GLN A 8 -11.64 4.47 -21.08
N CYS A 9 -12.51 5.47 -21.14
CA CYS A 9 -13.18 5.94 -22.34
C CYS A 9 -13.07 7.46 -22.42
N GLY A 10 -11.98 7.98 -23.01
CA GLY A 10 -11.63 9.39 -22.98
C GLY A 10 -11.31 9.86 -21.56
N SER A 11 -11.94 10.91 -21.07
CA SER A 11 -11.80 11.47 -19.72
C SER A 11 -12.66 10.77 -18.65
N PHE A 12 -13.22 9.59 -18.95
CA PHE A 12 -14.04 8.83 -18.02
C PHE A 12 -13.55 7.39 -17.90
N PHE A 13 -13.80 6.78 -16.73
CA PHE A 13 -13.78 5.33 -16.55
C PHE A 13 -15.22 4.82 -16.57
N GLU A 14 -15.44 3.75 -17.34
CA GLU A 14 -16.73 3.12 -17.48
C GLU A 14 -16.69 1.65 -17.05
N THR A 15 -17.78 1.21 -16.41
CA THR A 15 -18.03 -0.20 -16.06
C THR A 15 -19.39 -0.58 -16.58
N TYR A 16 -19.48 -1.76 -17.21
CA TYR A 16 -20.70 -2.22 -17.87
C TYR A 16 -21.35 -3.37 -17.11
N GLY A 17 -22.66 -3.35 -17.04
CA GLY A 17 -23.51 -4.41 -16.50
C GLY A 17 -24.53 -4.89 -17.51
N PHE A 18 -24.86 -6.17 -17.46
CA PHE A 18 -25.83 -6.83 -18.34
C PHE A 18 -27.06 -7.22 -17.53
N LYS A 19 -28.23 -6.73 -17.93
CA LYS A 19 -29.49 -6.95 -17.22
C LYS A 19 -30.50 -7.69 -18.10
N LYS A 20 -31.17 -8.70 -17.54
CA LYS A 20 -32.25 -9.41 -18.19
C LYS A 20 -33.35 -9.73 -17.18
N ASN A 21 -34.60 -9.51 -17.54
CA ASN A 21 -35.75 -9.74 -16.66
C ASN A 21 -35.62 -9.07 -15.27
N GLY A 22 -35.10 -7.85 -15.23
CA GLY A 22 -34.96 -7.07 -14.01
C GLY A 22 -33.75 -7.42 -13.13
N LYS A 23 -32.97 -8.48 -13.47
CA LYS A 23 -31.79 -8.91 -12.70
C LYS A 23 -30.50 -8.72 -13.50
N PHE A 24 -29.43 -8.23 -12.82
CA PHE A 24 -28.10 -8.18 -13.41
C PHE A 24 -27.48 -9.57 -13.46
N ARG A 25 -26.80 -9.89 -14.56
CA ARG A 25 -26.03 -11.13 -14.72
C ARG A 25 -24.90 -11.21 -13.69
N ASN A 26 -24.23 -10.08 -13.41
CA ASN A 26 -23.18 -9.96 -12.43
C ASN A 26 -23.67 -9.16 -11.20
N LYS A 27 -23.77 -9.85 -10.06
CA LYS A 27 -24.17 -9.22 -8.78
C LYS A 27 -23.16 -8.13 -8.36
N ASN A 28 -21.87 -8.33 -8.63
CA ASN A 28 -20.80 -7.38 -8.29
C ASN A 28 -21.05 -5.98 -8.87
N TYR A 29 -21.63 -5.90 -10.07
CA TYR A 29 -21.97 -4.63 -10.71
C TYR A 29 -23.08 -3.87 -9.95
N ALA A 30 -24.10 -4.58 -9.47
CA ALA A 30 -25.16 -3.98 -8.68
C ALA A 30 -24.66 -3.50 -7.31
N ASP A 31 -23.80 -4.30 -6.67
CA ASP A 31 -23.17 -3.96 -5.40
C ASP A 31 -22.24 -2.74 -5.56
N TYR A 32 -21.48 -2.65 -6.64
CA TYR A 32 -20.65 -1.49 -6.97
C TYR A 32 -21.49 -0.20 -7.06
N GLY A 33 -22.61 -0.23 -7.78
CA GLY A 33 -23.52 0.92 -7.87
C GLY A 33 -24.00 1.41 -6.52
N LYS A 34 -24.35 0.47 -5.61
CA LYS A 34 -24.82 0.78 -4.25
C LYS A 34 -23.70 1.31 -3.35
N ILE A 35 -22.54 0.64 -3.33
CA ILE A 35 -21.39 1.01 -2.49
C ILE A 35 -20.91 2.43 -2.83
N CYS A 36 -20.88 2.76 -4.12
CA CYS A 36 -20.36 4.04 -4.59
C CYS A 36 -21.43 5.12 -4.81
N ASP A 37 -22.70 4.84 -4.51
CA ASP A 37 -23.84 5.75 -4.73
C ASP A 37 -23.94 6.26 -6.17
N PHE A 38 -23.72 5.36 -7.14
CA PHE A 38 -23.82 5.72 -8.54
C PHE A 38 -25.23 5.57 -9.11
N CYS A 39 -25.63 6.53 -9.93
CA CYS A 39 -26.77 6.38 -10.82
C CYS A 39 -26.40 5.43 -11.97
N ILE A 40 -27.02 4.26 -11.99
CA ILE A 40 -26.86 3.27 -13.05
C ILE A 40 -27.70 3.68 -14.25
N LYS A 41 -27.09 3.93 -15.41
CA LYS A 41 -27.77 4.39 -16.63
C LYS A 41 -27.87 3.27 -17.65
N GLU A 42 -29.04 3.14 -18.29
CA GLU A 42 -29.22 2.27 -19.44
C GLU A 42 -28.63 2.91 -20.70
N LYS A 43 -27.89 2.12 -21.48
CA LYS A 43 -27.28 2.58 -22.75
C LYS A 43 -28.21 2.43 -23.95
N HIS A 44 -29.42 1.89 -23.79
CA HIS A 44 -30.34 1.55 -24.86
C HIS A 44 -29.72 0.67 -25.98
N LEU A 45 -28.83 -0.22 -25.56
CA LEU A 45 -28.15 -1.21 -26.38
C LEU A 45 -28.44 -2.60 -25.81
N THR A 46 -28.54 -3.59 -26.69
CA THR A 46 -28.68 -5.00 -26.31
C THR A 46 -27.46 -5.78 -26.78
N HIS A 47 -26.93 -6.67 -25.92
CA HIS A 47 -25.86 -7.59 -26.25
C HIS A 47 -26.27 -9.00 -25.80
N GLU A 48 -26.27 -9.97 -26.70
CA GLU A 48 -26.68 -11.36 -26.41
C GLU A 48 -28.05 -11.48 -25.73
N GLY A 49 -28.99 -10.55 -26.02
CA GLY A 49 -30.31 -10.57 -25.42
C GLY A 49 -30.36 -10.01 -23.97
N TYR A 50 -29.33 -9.28 -23.55
CA TYR A 50 -29.28 -8.53 -22.30
C TYR A 50 -29.25 -7.03 -22.61
N ASP A 51 -29.94 -6.24 -21.78
CA ASP A 51 -29.85 -4.79 -21.81
C ASP A 51 -28.54 -4.34 -21.19
N VAL A 52 -27.83 -3.41 -21.85
CA VAL A 52 -26.54 -2.91 -21.40
C VAL A 52 -26.73 -1.70 -20.49
N TRP A 53 -26.19 -1.77 -19.30
CA TRP A 53 -26.18 -0.71 -18.31
C TRP A 53 -24.75 -0.24 -18.04
N MET A 54 -24.56 1.03 -17.71
CA MET A 54 -23.25 1.64 -17.50
C MET A 54 -23.22 2.47 -16.22
N ILE A 55 -22.10 2.39 -15.54
CA ILE A 55 -21.64 3.32 -14.51
C ILE A 55 -20.37 3.98 -15.04
N GLY A 56 -20.29 5.30 -15.00
CA GLY A 56 -19.10 6.05 -15.39
C GLY A 56 -18.79 7.16 -14.40
N PHE A 57 -17.49 7.44 -14.25
CA PHE A 57 -16.97 8.51 -13.39
C PHE A 57 -15.75 9.14 -14.06
N PRO A 58 -15.41 10.42 -13.75
CA PRO A 58 -14.24 11.11 -14.31
C PRO A 58 -12.92 10.39 -13.96
N ASP A 59 -11.95 10.44 -14.86
CA ASP A 59 -10.69 9.71 -14.76
C ASP A 59 -9.87 10.08 -13.52
N TYR A 60 -9.89 11.34 -13.09
CA TYR A 60 -9.22 11.81 -11.88
C TYR A 60 -9.78 11.18 -10.57
N CYS A 61 -10.94 10.53 -10.64
CA CYS A 61 -11.55 9.85 -9.49
C CYS A 61 -11.19 8.36 -9.38
N VAL A 62 -10.39 7.81 -10.31
CA VAL A 62 -10.14 6.35 -10.37
C VAL A 62 -9.56 5.82 -9.07
N ASP A 63 -8.56 6.48 -8.51
CA ASP A 63 -7.90 6.04 -7.27
C ASP A 63 -8.86 6.01 -6.07
N LYS A 64 -9.77 6.98 -5.99
CA LYS A 64 -10.81 7.03 -4.96
C LYS A 64 -11.74 5.83 -5.02
N TYR A 65 -12.22 5.47 -6.21
CA TYR A 65 -13.17 4.37 -6.37
C TYR A 65 -12.48 3.01 -6.31
N VAL A 66 -11.23 2.89 -6.78
CA VAL A 66 -10.40 1.71 -6.58
C VAL A 66 -10.24 1.45 -5.08
N SER A 67 -9.78 2.44 -4.30
CA SER A 67 -9.59 2.28 -2.85
C SER A 67 -10.90 1.99 -2.11
N LYS A 68 -12.02 2.60 -2.51
CA LYS A 68 -13.32 2.33 -1.88
C LYS A 68 -13.77 0.89 -2.11
N MET A 69 -13.58 0.37 -3.32
CA MET A 69 -14.02 -0.99 -3.67
C MET A 69 -13.07 -2.06 -3.13
N THR A 70 -11.76 -1.81 -3.09
CA THR A 70 -10.80 -2.75 -2.48
C THR A 70 -11.01 -2.90 -0.98
N GLN A 71 -11.44 -1.85 -0.27
CA GLN A 71 -11.84 -1.91 1.14
C GLN A 71 -13.04 -2.83 1.38
N GLU A 72 -13.92 -3.01 0.39
CA GLU A 72 -15.07 -3.91 0.44
C GLU A 72 -14.75 -5.32 -0.11
N GLY A 73 -13.46 -5.64 -0.27
CA GLY A 73 -12.96 -6.94 -0.70
C GLY A 73 -13.03 -7.19 -2.22
N PHE A 74 -13.25 -6.16 -3.04
CA PHE A 74 -13.26 -6.31 -4.50
C PHE A 74 -11.85 -6.26 -5.09
N THR A 75 -11.69 -6.97 -6.22
CA THR A 75 -10.53 -6.81 -7.11
C THR A 75 -10.94 -5.93 -8.29
N ILE A 76 -10.16 -4.89 -8.56
CA ILE A 76 -10.43 -3.95 -9.65
C ILE A 76 -9.33 -4.10 -10.71
N VAL A 77 -9.73 -4.40 -11.93
CA VAL A 77 -8.83 -4.43 -13.09
C VAL A 77 -9.00 -3.10 -13.83
N VAL A 78 -7.92 -2.34 -13.96
CA VAL A 78 -7.94 -1.01 -14.58
C VAL A 78 -7.28 -1.09 -15.95
N TRP A 79 -8.04 -0.73 -16.98
CA TRP A 79 -7.57 -0.59 -18.37
C TRP A 79 -7.59 0.88 -18.76
N VAL A 80 -6.48 1.34 -19.33
CA VAL A 80 -6.31 2.74 -19.77
C VAL A 80 -6.05 2.80 -21.27
N GLN A 81 -6.33 3.96 -21.86
CA GLN A 81 -6.01 4.25 -23.25
C GLN A 81 -4.57 4.76 -23.33
N SER A 82 -3.83 4.34 -24.35
CA SER A 82 -2.53 4.91 -24.69
C SER A 82 -2.70 6.34 -25.23
N ASP A 83 -1.68 7.16 -25.06
CA ASP A 83 -1.63 8.51 -25.64
C ASP A 83 -1.36 8.51 -27.15
N ASP A 84 -1.14 7.33 -27.73
CA ASP A 84 -0.92 7.17 -29.16
C ASP A 84 -2.17 7.50 -29.99
N PRO A 85 -2.02 7.95 -31.26
CA PRO A 85 -3.15 8.25 -32.13
C PRO A 85 -4.16 7.10 -32.32
N ILE A 86 -3.69 5.85 -32.20
CA ILE A 86 -4.52 4.64 -32.33
C ILE A 86 -5.31 4.35 -31.04
N LYS A 87 -4.99 5.02 -29.92
CA LYS A 87 -5.64 4.84 -28.60
C LYS A 87 -5.83 3.38 -28.20
N GLN A 88 -4.80 2.57 -28.35
CA GLN A 88 -4.83 1.18 -27.88
C GLN A 88 -5.07 1.16 -26.37
N ARG A 89 -5.80 0.15 -25.90
CA ARG A 89 -6.03 -0.06 -24.48
C ARG A 89 -5.06 -1.09 -23.93
N TYR A 90 -4.50 -0.80 -22.77
CA TYR A 90 -3.64 -1.73 -22.03
C TYR A 90 -4.04 -1.80 -20.55
N GLN A 91 -3.73 -2.91 -19.92
CA GLN A 91 -3.97 -3.09 -18.50
C GLN A 91 -2.96 -2.28 -17.69
N LYS A 92 -3.45 -1.24 -16.99
CA LYS A 92 -2.62 -0.43 -16.08
C LYS A 92 -2.22 -1.20 -14.82
N GLY A 93 -3.13 -2.04 -14.31
CA GLY A 93 -2.87 -2.86 -13.13
C GLY A 93 -4.12 -3.55 -12.62
N VAL A 94 -3.89 -4.47 -11.68
CA VAL A 94 -4.92 -5.15 -10.89
C VAL A 94 -4.77 -4.72 -9.44
N TYR A 95 -5.85 -4.25 -8.86
CA TYR A 95 -5.89 -3.73 -7.49
C TYR A 95 -6.78 -4.65 -6.64
N SER A 96 -6.20 -5.30 -5.66
CA SER A 96 -6.89 -6.12 -4.66
C SER A 96 -6.75 -5.50 -3.27
N PRO A 97 -7.44 -5.99 -2.24
CA PRO A 97 -7.26 -5.49 -0.88
C PRO A 97 -5.81 -5.44 -0.40
N GLY A 98 -5.00 -6.44 -0.76
CA GLY A 98 -3.60 -6.55 -0.39
C GLY A 98 -2.63 -5.78 -1.31
N THR A 99 -3.05 -5.38 -2.51
CA THR A 99 -2.20 -4.68 -3.50
C THR A 99 -2.62 -3.23 -3.76
N ASP A 100 -3.64 -2.71 -3.06
CA ASP A 100 -4.03 -1.31 -3.16
C ASP A 100 -3.03 -0.41 -2.43
N PHE A 101 -2.22 0.29 -3.21
CA PHE A 101 -1.22 1.24 -2.73
C PHE A 101 -1.82 2.62 -2.38
N ASN A 102 -2.96 2.97 -2.97
CA ASN A 102 -3.62 4.28 -2.80
C ASN A 102 -4.44 4.38 -1.52
N ASN A 103 -4.41 3.35 -0.67
CA ASN A 103 -5.25 3.25 0.53
C ASN A 103 -4.92 4.38 1.51
N ASN A 104 -5.75 5.44 1.46
CA ASN A 104 -5.53 6.68 2.18
C ASN A 104 -5.68 6.53 3.70
N THR A 105 -4.67 6.98 4.41
CA THR A 105 -4.66 7.70 5.71
C THR A 105 -5.18 7.00 6.97
N GLN A 106 -6.13 6.10 6.95
CA GLN A 106 -6.66 5.49 8.18
C GLN A 106 -5.98 4.19 8.59
N ASN A 107 -5.41 3.45 7.65
CA ASN A 107 -4.71 2.20 7.94
C ASN A 107 -3.22 2.46 8.11
N ILE A 108 -2.69 2.04 9.25
CA ILE A 108 -1.27 2.17 9.58
C ILE A 108 -0.41 1.26 8.68
N THR A 109 -0.93 0.09 8.29
CA THR A 109 -0.29 -0.93 7.45
C THR A 109 -1.27 -1.52 6.44
N ASN A 110 -0.77 -2.08 5.34
CA ASN A 110 -1.56 -2.87 4.39
C ASN A 110 -0.83 -4.16 4.04
N TYR A 111 -0.95 -5.14 4.92
CA TYR A 111 -0.34 -6.45 4.73
C TYR A 111 -1.16 -7.35 3.81
N SER A 112 -0.46 -8.04 2.92
CA SER A 112 -0.89 -9.27 2.28
C SER A 112 -0.04 -10.44 2.78
N MET A 113 -0.56 -11.66 2.75
CA MET A 113 0.11 -12.84 3.29
C MET A 113 0.01 -14.01 2.32
N CYS A 114 1.07 -14.80 2.24
CA CYS A 114 1.06 -16.10 1.61
C CYS A 114 1.43 -17.17 2.63
N MET A 115 0.64 -18.22 2.73
CA MET A 115 0.83 -19.37 3.59
C MET A 115 0.93 -20.63 2.72
N TRP A 116 1.99 -21.41 2.90
CA TRP A 116 2.21 -22.69 2.23
C TRP A 116 2.20 -23.81 3.25
N VAL A 117 1.24 -24.69 3.13
CA VAL A 117 0.99 -25.78 4.07
C VAL A 117 1.34 -27.12 3.42
N LYS A 118 2.24 -27.86 4.04
CA LYS A 118 2.64 -29.20 3.60
C LYS A 118 2.57 -30.19 4.75
N LYS A 119 1.94 -31.34 4.49
CA LYS A 119 1.86 -32.43 5.45
C LYS A 119 2.78 -33.57 4.97
N SER A 120 3.84 -33.80 5.72
CA SER A 120 4.79 -34.87 5.41
C SER A 120 4.40 -36.18 6.15
N LYS A 121 4.36 -37.30 5.41
CA LYS A 121 4.22 -38.63 6.01
C LYS A 121 5.57 -39.33 5.95
N HIS A 122 6.19 -39.60 7.08
CA HIS A 122 7.36 -40.44 7.15
C HIS A 122 6.93 -41.92 7.00
N ILE A 123 6.94 -42.44 5.75
CA ILE A 123 6.51 -43.80 5.40
C ILE A 123 7.37 -44.88 6.08
N LEU A 124 8.65 -44.57 6.38
CA LEU A 124 9.62 -45.59 6.84
C LEU A 124 9.71 -45.79 8.36
N LEU A 125 9.10 -44.95 9.20
CA LEU A 125 9.34 -44.96 10.65
C LEU A 125 8.10 -45.02 11.55
N ASN A 126 6.91 -45.27 11.02
CA ASN A 126 5.64 -45.23 11.81
C ASN A 126 5.51 -43.94 12.69
N LYS A 127 6.15 -42.83 12.29
CA LYS A 127 6.06 -41.55 12.98
C LYS A 127 4.78 -40.84 12.55
N ASN A 128 4.22 -40.10 13.47
CA ASN A 128 3.09 -39.19 13.21
C ASN A 128 3.41 -38.27 12.03
N ALA A 129 2.40 -37.92 11.25
CA ALA A 129 2.56 -36.93 10.19
C ALA A 129 3.13 -35.63 10.79
N GLU A 130 3.99 -34.97 10.05
CA GLU A 130 4.57 -33.67 10.42
C GLU A 130 3.94 -32.57 9.57
N LEU A 131 3.53 -31.49 10.21
CA LEU A 131 3.07 -30.30 9.54
C LEU A 131 4.26 -29.35 9.35
N ILE A 132 4.47 -28.91 8.12
CA ILE A 132 5.41 -27.86 7.79
C ILE A 132 4.61 -26.72 7.20
N CYS A 133 4.77 -25.52 7.75
CA CYS A 133 4.11 -24.33 7.26
C CYS A 133 5.11 -23.21 7.05
N GLY A 134 5.22 -22.77 5.78
CA GLY A 134 5.99 -21.60 5.41
C GLY A 134 5.07 -20.40 5.17
N MET A 135 5.39 -19.25 5.72
CA MET A 135 4.58 -18.05 5.62
C MET A 135 5.42 -16.85 5.18
N SER A 136 4.82 -15.98 4.38
CA SER A 136 5.38 -14.69 4.04
C SER A 136 4.34 -13.59 4.21
N CYS A 137 4.75 -12.42 4.67
CA CYS A 137 3.90 -11.26 4.84
C CYS A 137 4.60 -10.03 4.27
N ILE A 138 3.88 -9.23 3.45
CA ILE A 138 4.41 -8.06 2.76
C ILE A 138 3.50 -6.87 3.04
N ASP A 139 4.05 -5.77 3.58
CA ASP A 139 3.37 -4.48 3.63
C ASP A 139 3.67 -3.71 2.34
N ILE A 140 2.68 -3.57 1.50
CA ILE A 140 2.84 -2.89 0.21
C ILE A 140 3.16 -1.38 0.39
N LEU A 141 2.72 -0.77 1.50
CA LEU A 141 2.86 0.67 1.76
C LEU A 141 4.25 1.08 2.24
N THR A 142 4.95 0.20 2.97
CA THR A 142 6.30 0.46 3.49
C THR A 142 7.38 -0.36 2.79
N GLY A 143 6.97 -1.43 2.09
CA GLY A 143 7.86 -2.42 1.49
C GLY A 143 8.50 -3.37 2.50
N ASP A 144 8.01 -3.39 3.75
CA ASP A 144 8.50 -4.31 4.77
C ASP A 144 8.02 -5.73 4.49
N THR A 145 8.92 -6.70 4.64
CA THR A 145 8.63 -8.11 4.41
C THR A 145 9.07 -8.96 5.58
N HIS A 146 8.25 -9.96 5.89
CA HIS A 146 8.51 -10.91 6.96
C HIS A 146 8.24 -12.31 6.46
N ILE A 147 9.10 -13.26 6.87
CA ILE A 147 8.93 -14.69 6.60
C ILE A 147 8.99 -15.47 7.90
N PHE A 148 8.33 -16.60 7.92
CA PHE A 148 8.33 -17.52 9.04
C PHE A 148 8.12 -18.94 8.55
N GLU A 149 8.84 -19.89 9.11
CA GLU A 149 8.61 -21.32 8.88
C GLU A 149 8.62 -22.06 10.22
N TYR A 150 7.69 -22.97 10.40
CA TYR A 150 7.71 -23.85 11.54
C TYR A 150 7.35 -25.28 11.14
N ARG A 151 7.78 -26.23 11.98
CA ARG A 151 7.56 -27.65 11.82
C ARG A 151 7.05 -28.21 13.14
N GLU A 152 5.91 -28.90 13.10
CA GLU A 152 5.29 -29.46 14.29
C GLU A 152 4.68 -30.82 13.96
N LYS A 153 4.59 -31.70 14.97
CA LYS A 153 3.83 -32.96 14.83
C LYS A 153 2.37 -32.62 14.57
N TYR A 154 1.83 -33.24 13.51
CA TYR A 154 0.46 -32.99 13.16
C TYR A 154 -0.49 -33.69 14.14
N PHE A 155 -1.25 -32.91 14.86
CA PHE A 155 -2.41 -33.31 15.62
C PHE A 155 -3.62 -32.53 15.14
N HIS A 156 -4.77 -33.19 15.05
CA HIS A 156 -6.00 -32.49 14.67
C HIS A 156 -6.60 -31.76 15.88
N ASN A 157 -5.88 -30.75 16.35
CA ASN A 157 -6.27 -29.87 17.46
C ASN A 157 -5.73 -28.45 17.26
N PRO A 158 -6.31 -27.46 17.92
CA PRO A 158 -5.88 -26.06 17.77
C PRO A 158 -4.40 -25.81 18.10
N SER A 159 -3.84 -26.50 19.09
CA SER A 159 -2.46 -26.25 19.55
C SER A 159 -1.39 -26.50 18.48
N THR A 160 -1.67 -27.37 17.49
CA THR A 160 -0.78 -27.59 16.33
C THR A 160 -0.65 -26.33 15.46
N PHE A 161 -1.61 -25.40 15.54
CA PHE A 161 -1.72 -24.27 14.65
C PHE A 161 -1.49 -22.91 15.36
N ASP A 162 -1.05 -22.93 16.63
CA ASP A 162 -0.84 -21.73 17.44
C ASP A 162 0.16 -20.76 16.79
N GLU A 163 1.21 -21.28 16.13
CA GLU A 163 2.20 -20.46 15.46
C GLU A 163 1.65 -19.81 14.17
N ILE A 164 0.76 -20.49 13.43
CA ILE A 164 0.05 -19.89 12.29
C ILE A 164 -0.84 -18.75 12.79
N GLU A 165 -1.62 -19.02 13.85
CA GLU A 165 -2.50 -18.04 14.46
C GLU A 165 -1.72 -16.83 14.97
N ARG A 166 -0.57 -17.06 15.61
CA ARG A 166 0.35 -16.01 16.08
C ARG A 166 0.82 -15.12 14.93
N PHE A 167 1.36 -15.74 13.87
CA PHE A 167 1.87 -14.98 12.71
C PHE A 167 0.75 -14.21 12.00
N TYR A 168 -0.38 -14.85 11.76
CA TYR A 168 -1.56 -14.22 11.18
C TYR A 168 -2.02 -13.01 12.00
N SER A 169 -2.17 -13.16 13.30
CA SER A 169 -2.65 -12.11 14.19
C SER A 169 -1.67 -10.94 14.34
N SER A 170 -0.35 -11.24 14.25
CA SER A 170 0.69 -10.22 14.32
C SER A 170 0.61 -9.22 13.17
N TYR A 171 0.25 -9.67 11.99
CA TYR A 171 0.23 -8.83 10.80
C TYR A 171 -1.18 -8.45 10.34
N ASN A 172 -2.21 -9.22 10.73
CA ASN A 172 -3.62 -9.00 10.39
C ASN A 172 -3.82 -8.63 8.90
N PRO A 173 -3.45 -9.52 7.97
CA PRO A 173 -3.46 -9.23 6.54
C PRO A 173 -4.87 -9.03 6.02
N LYS A 174 -5.01 -8.20 4.99
CA LYS A 174 -6.30 -7.97 4.30
C LYS A 174 -6.60 -9.00 3.22
N GLU A 175 -5.56 -9.68 2.74
CA GLU A 175 -5.64 -10.69 1.71
C GLU A 175 -4.65 -11.80 2.02
N ILE A 176 -5.07 -13.06 1.89
CA ILE A 176 -4.25 -14.22 2.16
C ILE A 176 -4.33 -15.25 1.02
N PHE A 177 -3.17 -15.77 0.64
CA PHE A 177 -3.01 -16.88 -0.28
C PHE A 177 -2.64 -18.13 0.52
N VAL A 178 -3.39 -19.19 0.34
CA VAL A 178 -3.18 -20.47 1.04
C VAL A 178 -2.89 -21.53 0.00
N ILE A 179 -1.63 -21.96 -0.06
CA ILE A 179 -1.13 -23.00 -0.98
C ILE A 179 -1.03 -24.31 -0.21
N TYR A 180 -1.60 -25.39 -0.74
CA TYR A 180 -1.68 -26.66 -0.05
C TYR A 180 -1.75 -27.87 -0.99
N GLU A 181 -1.37 -29.04 -0.46
CA GLU A 181 -1.42 -30.35 -1.12
C GLU A 181 -2.41 -31.31 -0.41
N THR A 182 -3.15 -30.84 0.60
CA THR A 182 -4.09 -31.60 1.39
C THR A 182 -5.50 -31.55 0.82
N THR A 183 -6.45 -32.20 1.47
CA THR A 183 -7.87 -32.10 1.08
C THR A 183 -8.46 -30.76 1.44
N ASP A 184 -9.46 -30.31 0.68
CA ASP A 184 -10.14 -29.00 0.94
C ASP A 184 -10.84 -28.98 2.30
N VAL A 185 -11.26 -30.13 2.84
CA VAL A 185 -11.85 -30.23 4.18
C VAL A 185 -10.77 -29.95 5.23
N GLU A 186 -9.62 -30.60 5.10
CA GLU A 186 -8.51 -30.46 6.06
C GLU A 186 -7.96 -29.02 6.09
N ILE A 187 -7.87 -28.35 4.94
CA ILE A 187 -7.43 -26.95 4.93
C ILE A 187 -8.44 -26.00 5.58
N LYS A 188 -9.74 -26.26 5.44
CA LYS A 188 -10.78 -25.50 6.14
C LYS A 188 -10.69 -25.64 7.65
N ASP A 189 -10.42 -26.85 8.14
CA ASP A 189 -10.21 -27.11 9.56
C ASP A 189 -8.96 -26.37 10.07
N ILE A 190 -7.85 -26.37 9.31
CA ILE A 190 -6.63 -25.62 9.63
C ILE A 190 -6.94 -24.13 9.74
N LEU A 191 -7.65 -23.55 8.77
CA LEU A 191 -8.03 -22.14 8.80
C LEU A 191 -8.92 -21.79 10.00
N GLN A 192 -9.84 -22.69 10.35
CA GLN A 192 -10.73 -22.52 11.51
C GLN A 192 -9.94 -22.59 12.82
N PHE A 193 -9.05 -23.57 12.99
CA PHE A 193 -8.20 -23.70 14.18
C PHE A 193 -7.23 -22.53 14.35
N SER A 194 -6.67 -22.03 13.24
CA SER A 194 -5.81 -20.84 13.22
C SER A 194 -6.59 -19.52 13.30
N GLN A 195 -7.91 -19.55 13.43
CA GLN A 195 -8.79 -18.37 13.49
C GLN A 195 -8.54 -17.35 12.38
N ILE A 196 -8.24 -17.83 11.18
CA ILE A 196 -8.04 -16.99 10.01
C ILE A 196 -9.41 -16.55 9.49
N ASP A 197 -9.75 -15.26 9.74
CA ASP A 197 -11.01 -14.61 9.37
C ASP A 197 -10.81 -13.50 8.31
N CYS A 198 -9.80 -13.63 7.47
CA CYS A 198 -9.50 -12.67 6.42
C CYS A 198 -10.66 -12.54 5.43
N GLU A 199 -10.97 -11.29 5.03
CA GLU A 199 -12.07 -11.01 4.10
C GLU A 199 -11.87 -11.62 2.71
N LYS A 200 -10.60 -11.78 2.31
CA LYS A 200 -10.23 -12.35 1.03
C LYS A 200 -9.20 -13.44 1.18
N ILE A 201 -9.63 -14.68 0.96
CA ILE A 201 -8.80 -15.88 1.03
C ILE A 201 -8.78 -16.54 -0.34
N HIS A 202 -7.58 -16.75 -0.88
CA HIS A 202 -7.34 -17.49 -2.11
C HIS A 202 -6.85 -18.89 -1.74
N LEU A 203 -7.67 -19.89 -2.01
CA LEU A 203 -7.30 -21.30 -1.82
C LEU A 203 -6.67 -21.84 -3.11
N ILE A 204 -5.43 -22.31 -3.03
CA ILE A 204 -4.63 -22.79 -4.16
C ILE A 204 -4.22 -24.23 -3.86
N ASN A 205 -5.00 -25.17 -4.37
CA ASN A 205 -4.65 -26.57 -4.32
C ASN A 205 -3.64 -26.90 -5.43
N LEU A 206 -2.49 -27.45 -5.08
CA LEU A 206 -1.45 -27.80 -6.05
C LEU A 206 -1.84 -28.94 -6.99
N GLU A 207 -2.85 -29.73 -6.64
CA GLU A 207 -3.38 -30.78 -7.49
C GLU A 207 -4.47 -30.32 -8.47
N ASP A 208 -5.09 -29.14 -8.21
CA ASP A 208 -6.18 -28.58 -9.02
C ASP A 208 -5.64 -27.80 -10.22
N LYS A 209 -5.72 -28.41 -11.40
CA LYS A 209 -5.25 -27.82 -12.66
C LYS A 209 -6.12 -26.66 -13.17
N ASP A 210 -7.34 -26.54 -12.68
CA ASP A 210 -8.28 -25.50 -13.12
C ASP A 210 -8.04 -24.17 -12.38
N ASN A 211 -7.24 -24.17 -11.31
CA ASN A 211 -6.88 -22.98 -10.56
C ASN A 211 -5.82 -22.15 -11.30
N SER A 212 -6.14 -20.91 -11.62
CA SER A 212 -5.26 -19.98 -12.38
C SER A 212 -3.91 -19.72 -11.73
N HIS A 213 -3.79 -19.87 -10.40
CA HIS A 213 -2.55 -19.63 -9.64
C HIS A 213 -1.75 -20.91 -9.36
N GLN A 214 -2.30 -22.09 -9.68
CA GLN A 214 -1.68 -23.38 -9.39
C GLN A 214 -0.33 -23.55 -10.09
N LEU A 215 -0.24 -23.18 -11.37
CA LEU A 215 1.00 -23.28 -12.14
C LEU A 215 2.10 -22.36 -11.57
N ALA A 216 1.73 -21.13 -11.19
CA ALA A 216 2.65 -20.19 -10.57
C ALA A 216 3.18 -20.71 -9.23
N ALA A 217 2.32 -21.34 -8.42
CA ALA A 217 2.72 -21.97 -7.17
C ALA A 217 3.66 -23.17 -7.42
N LYS A 218 3.32 -24.06 -8.35
CA LYS A 218 4.19 -25.21 -8.71
C LYS A 218 5.57 -24.78 -9.20
N ASN A 219 5.68 -23.72 -9.95
CA ASN A 219 6.97 -23.21 -10.39
C ASN A 219 7.86 -22.82 -9.20
N CYS A 220 7.28 -22.34 -8.10
CA CYS A 220 8.02 -21.99 -6.88
C CYS A 220 8.55 -23.20 -6.10
N GLU A 221 8.14 -24.43 -6.41
CA GLU A 221 8.76 -25.65 -5.86
C GLU A 221 10.15 -25.91 -6.48
N ASN A 222 10.44 -25.33 -7.64
CA ASN A 222 11.72 -25.47 -8.31
C ASN A 222 12.74 -24.44 -7.79
N GLN A 223 13.79 -24.92 -7.15
CA GLN A 223 14.86 -24.09 -6.59
C GLN A 223 15.55 -23.18 -7.62
N VAL A 224 15.71 -23.64 -8.87
CA VAL A 224 16.29 -22.83 -9.95
C VAL A 224 15.35 -21.68 -10.31
N TYR A 225 14.05 -21.94 -10.34
CA TYR A 225 13.06 -20.89 -10.58
C TYR A 225 13.06 -19.86 -9.45
N VAL A 226 13.04 -20.29 -8.20
CA VAL A 226 13.11 -19.39 -7.02
C VAL A 226 14.35 -18.52 -7.08
N LYS A 227 15.52 -19.13 -7.35
CA LYS A 227 16.78 -18.38 -7.52
C LYS A 227 16.65 -17.29 -8.58
N ASN A 228 16.18 -17.64 -9.77
CA ASN A 228 16.07 -16.70 -10.89
C ASN A 228 15.10 -15.56 -10.56
N GLN A 229 13.97 -15.85 -9.89
CA GLN A 229 13.00 -14.83 -9.49
C GLN A 229 13.57 -13.89 -8.43
N LEU A 230 14.22 -14.41 -7.40
CA LEU A 230 14.84 -13.57 -6.36
C LEU A 230 15.96 -12.70 -6.95
N MET A 231 16.79 -13.24 -7.87
CA MET A 231 17.79 -12.46 -8.56
C MET A 231 17.21 -11.37 -9.47
N GLN A 232 16.01 -11.57 -10.00
CA GLN A 232 15.30 -10.56 -10.80
C GLN A 232 14.76 -9.41 -9.93
N PHE A 233 14.20 -9.72 -8.75
CA PHE A 233 13.59 -8.71 -7.88
C PHE A 233 14.60 -7.96 -7.02
N TYR A 234 15.70 -8.62 -6.67
CA TYR A 234 16.79 -8.05 -5.89
C TYR A 234 18.07 -8.08 -6.72
N GLU A 235 18.78 -6.98 -6.80
CA GLU A 235 20.08 -6.88 -7.49
C GLU A 235 21.15 -7.67 -6.71
N ILE A 236 21.04 -9.01 -6.71
CA ILE A 236 21.85 -9.91 -5.90
C ILE A 236 23.18 -10.16 -6.61
N LEU A 237 24.30 -9.82 -5.96
CA LEU A 237 25.64 -10.12 -6.45
C LEU A 237 26.03 -11.59 -6.20
N ASP A 238 25.75 -12.09 -5.00
CA ASP A 238 25.96 -13.49 -4.61
C ASP A 238 24.69 -14.05 -3.95
N TYR A 239 24.09 -15.01 -4.64
CA TYR A 239 22.82 -15.61 -4.20
C TYR A 239 22.98 -16.40 -2.88
N ASN A 240 24.10 -17.08 -2.68
CA ASN A 240 24.31 -17.90 -1.48
C ASN A 240 24.44 -16.99 -0.25
N VAL A 241 25.21 -15.90 -0.37
CA VAL A 241 25.36 -14.91 0.70
C VAL A 241 24.00 -14.26 1.02
N PHE A 242 23.22 -13.95 0.00
CA PHE A 242 21.87 -13.41 0.20
C PHE A 242 20.98 -14.40 0.95
N CYS A 243 20.93 -15.66 0.54
CA CYS A 243 20.11 -16.68 1.20
C CYS A 243 20.52 -16.88 2.67
N GLN A 244 21.80 -16.96 2.96
CA GLN A 244 22.31 -17.08 4.32
C GLN A 244 21.99 -15.85 5.18
N SER A 245 22.14 -14.65 4.62
CA SER A 245 21.86 -13.41 5.35
C SER A 245 20.40 -13.25 5.78
N TYR A 246 19.49 -13.85 5.04
CA TYR A 246 18.03 -13.78 5.29
C TYR A 246 17.41 -15.13 5.66
N MET A 247 18.22 -16.15 5.98
CA MET A 247 17.78 -17.51 6.39
C MET A 247 16.86 -18.21 5.38
N LEU A 248 17.02 -17.93 4.08
CA LEU A 248 16.15 -18.46 3.02
C LEU A 248 16.44 -19.92 2.67
N ASP A 249 17.68 -20.35 2.84
CA ASP A 249 18.16 -21.71 2.59
C ASP A 249 17.72 -22.70 3.69
N GLU A 250 17.56 -22.23 4.93
CA GLU A 250 17.08 -23.04 6.05
C GLU A 250 15.53 -23.16 6.06
N ASN A 251 14.83 -22.14 5.50
CA ASN A 251 13.37 -21.99 5.52
C ASN A 251 12.77 -22.12 4.12
N ILE A 252 12.87 -23.32 3.54
CA ILE A 252 12.56 -23.57 2.12
C ILE A 252 11.09 -23.25 1.79
N LEU A 253 10.15 -23.68 2.64
CA LEU A 253 8.72 -23.50 2.37
C LEU A 253 8.32 -22.03 2.52
N ALA A 254 8.89 -21.32 3.49
CA ALA A 254 8.71 -19.86 3.64
C ALA A 254 9.28 -19.11 2.44
N THR A 255 10.42 -19.55 1.90
CA THR A 255 11.05 -18.98 0.70
C THR A 255 10.21 -19.20 -0.55
N GLN A 256 9.59 -20.39 -0.70
CA GLN A 256 8.64 -20.68 -1.78
C GLN A 256 7.39 -19.79 -1.67
N ALA A 257 6.82 -19.68 -0.46
CA ALA A 257 5.69 -18.81 -0.20
C ALA A 257 6.02 -17.33 -0.50
N PHE A 258 7.21 -16.87 -0.13
CA PHE A 258 7.69 -15.53 -0.42
C PHE A 258 7.87 -15.29 -1.91
N CYS A 259 8.49 -16.23 -2.63
CA CYS A 259 8.65 -16.14 -4.08
C CYS A 259 7.30 -16.07 -4.82
N PHE A 260 6.36 -16.93 -4.46
CA PHE A 260 4.99 -16.86 -5.00
C PHE A 260 4.33 -15.52 -4.72
N HIS A 261 4.46 -15.02 -3.50
CA HIS A 261 3.87 -13.75 -3.09
C HIS A 261 4.41 -12.55 -3.90
N LEU A 262 5.74 -12.49 -4.10
CA LEU A 262 6.37 -11.48 -4.97
C LEU A 262 5.86 -11.58 -6.41
N ASN A 263 5.77 -12.80 -6.96
CA ASN A 263 5.27 -13.02 -8.31
C ASN A 263 3.81 -12.59 -8.47
N PHE A 264 2.98 -12.84 -7.46
CA PHE A 264 1.59 -12.38 -7.46
C PHE A 264 1.49 -10.85 -7.50
N ILE A 265 2.24 -10.16 -6.60
CA ILE A 265 2.26 -8.69 -6.56
C ILE A 265 2.78 -8.12 -7.88
N HIS A 266 3.85 -8.71 -8.44
CA HIS A 266 4.38 -8.33 -9.73
C HIS A 266 3.36 -8.51 -10.87
N GLY A 267 2.61 -9.60 -10.87
CA GLY A 267 1.52 -9.83 -11.82
C GLY A 267 0.38 -8.82 -11.71
N CYS A 268 0.10 -8.32 -10.51
CA CYS A 268 -0.88 -7.27 -10.29
C CYS A 268 -0.39 -5.90 -10.76
N ASN A 269 0.82 -5.54 -10.39
CA ASN A 269 1.48 -4.31 -10.81
C ASN A 269 3.01 -4.45 -10.63
N PRO A 270 3.78 -4.54 -11.73
CA PRO A 270 5.22 -4.75 -11.68
C PRO A 270 5.98 -3.72 -10.82
N SER A 271 5.56 -2.46 -10.85
CA SER A 271 6.22 -1.40 -10.07
C SER A 271 6.16 -1.63 -8.56
N LEU A 272 5.13 -2.35 -8.06
CA LEU A 272 4.98 -2.57 -6.62
C LEU A 272 6.04 -3.51 -6.01
N VAL A 273 6.73 -4.29 -6.83
CA VAL A 273 7.82 -5.18 -6.36
C VAL A 273 9.17 -4.46 -6.33
N GLU A 274 9.30 -3.33 -7.04
CA GLU A 274 10.53 -2.55 -7.08
C GLU A 274 10.98 -2.15 -5.67
N LYS A 275 12.24 -2.50 -5.35
CA LYS A 275 12.89 -2.19 -4.06
C LYS A 275 12.05 -2.53 -2.80
N ILE A 276 11.28 -3.62 -2.87
CA ILE A 276 10.76 -4.25 -1.64
C ILE A 276 11.96 -4.68 -0.80
N LYS A 277 11.88 -4.44 0.51
CA LYS A 277 12.97 -4.82 1.42
C LYS A 277 13.14 -6.34 1.44
N PRO A 278 14.38 -6.84 1.56
CA PRO A 278 14.62 -8.26 1.78
C PRO A 278 13.87 -8.76 3.03
N PRO A 279 13.43 -10.03 3.05
CA PRO A 279 12.57 -10.53 4.11
C PRO A 279 13.34 -10.66 5.43
N LEU A 280 12.67 -10.28 6.51
CA LEU A 280 13.15 -10.51 7.87
C LEU A 280 12.50 -11.80 8.40
N PHE A 281 13.34 -12.71 8.91
CA PHE A 281 12.83 -13.89 9.59
C PHE A 281 12.20 -13.50 10.94
N ASP A 282 10.98 -13.96 11.19
CA ASP A 282 10.25 -13.67 12.44
C ASP A 282 10.68 -14.64 13.54
N ASP A 283 11.88 -14.40 14.11
CA ASP A 283 12.45 -15.23 15.18
C ASP A 283 11.62 -15.11 16.47
N THR A 284 11.31 -16.27 17.03
CA THR A 284 10.59 -16.40 18.30
C THR A 284 11.52 -16.46 19.52
N GLY A 285 12.83 -16.60 19.31
CA GLY A 285 13.79 -16.92 20.39
C GLY A 285 13.91 -15.91 21.53
N ASN A 286 13.69 -14.61 21.27
CA ASN A 286 13.85 -13.52 22.24
C ASN A 286 12.53 -12.80 22.56
N ARG A 287 11.38 -13.43 22.27
CA ARG A 287 10.06 -12.81 22.46
C ARG A 287 9.11 -13.75 23.19
N LEU A 288 8.23 -13.16 23.99
CA LEU A 288 7.11 -13.91 24.56
C LEU A 288 6.12 -14.22 23.43
N THR A 289 5.81 -15.50 23.28
CA THR A 289 4.74 -15.93 22.39
C THR A 289 3.41 -15.71 23.12
N LEU A 290 2.70 -14.67 22.73
CA LEU A 290 1.32 -14.47 23.17
C LEU A 290 0.43 -15.23 22.19
N ALA A 291 -0.18 -16.31 22.64
CA ALA A 291 -1.20 -17.00 21.88
C ALA A 291 -2.32 -16.03 21.52
N ASN A 292 -2.93 -16.15 20.34
CA ASN A 292 -3.95 -15.25 19.87
C ASN A 292 -5.16 -15.16 20.84
N HIS A 293 -5.49 -16.25 21.51
CA HIS A 293 -6.48 -16.23 22.57
C HIS A 293 -6.14 -15.20 23.65
N SER A 294 -4.86 -15.09 24.06
CA SER A 294 -4.42 -14.10 25.03
C SER A 294 -4.55 -12.69 24.49
N LEU A 295 -4.16 -12.44 23.23
CA LEU A 295 -4.28 -11.12 22.60
C LEU A 295 -5.73 -10.66 22.49
N LYS A 296 -6.64 -11.58 22.13
CA LYS A 296 -8.09 -11.31 22.02
C LYS A 296 -8.76 -11.21 23.43
N GLN A 297 -8.47 -12.14 24.34
CA GLN A 297 -9.06 -12.15 25.68
C GLN A 297 -8.66 -10.93 26.51
N LEU A 298 -7.39 -10.51 26.41
CA LEU A 298 -6.88 -9.28 27.03
C LEU A 298 -7.26 -8.02 26.24
N ASN A 299 -7.96 -8.17 25.13
CA ASN A 299 -8.34 -7.09 24.22
C ASN A 299 -7.16 -6.17 23.86
N ILE A 300 -5.97 -6.75 23.63
CA ILE A 300 -4.76 -5.99 23.26
C ILE A 300 -4.91 -5.41 21.86
N ILE A 301 -5.42 -6.23 20.92
CA ILE A 301 -5.70 -5.84 19.53
C ILE A 301 -7.20 -5.58 19.39
N GLY A 302 -7.56 -4.45 18.76
CA GLY A 302 -8.96 -4.10 18.50
C GLY A 302 -9.62 -5.05 17.51
N ASN A 303 -10.88 -5.37 17.76
CA ASN A 303 -11.72 -6.08 16.79
C ASN A 303 -12.17 -5.10 15.69
N ARG A 304 -12.28 -5.57 14.43
CA ARG A 304 -12.76 -4.78 13.29
C ARG A 304 -14.15 -4.17 13.49
N GLN A 305 -14.97 -4.81 14.34
CA GLN A 305 -16.34 -4.36 14.65
C GLN A 305 -16.41 -3.17 15.61
N HIS A 306 -15.37 -2.96 16.42
CA HIS A 306 -15.32 -1.89 17.43
C HIS A 306 -14.27 -0.86 17.04
N ARG A 307 -14.70 0.38 16.82
CA ARG A 307 -13.84 1.51 16.47
C ARG A 307 -13.79 2.51 17.62
N GLY A 308 -12.64 3.16 17.77
CA GLY A 308 -12.43 4.22 18.75
C GLY A 308 -11.28 3.95 19.72
N THR A 309 -10.95 4.95 20.52
CA THR A 309 -9.80 4.91 21.46
C THR A 309 -9.93 3.84 22.54
N LEU A 310 -11.15 3.49 22.93
CA LEU A 310 -11.40 2.48 23.98
C LEU A 310 -11.72 1.09 23.41
N SER A 311 -11.53 0.89 22.10
CA SER A 311 -11.81 -0.40 21.45
C SER A 311 -10.82 -1.50 21.80
N SER A 312 -9.60 -1.14 22.22
CA SER A 312 -8.57 -2.09 22.67
C SER A 312 -7.55 -1.40 23.57
N VAL A 313 -6.78 -2.20 24.33
CA VAL A 313 -5.64 -1.72 25.11
C VAL A 313 -4.64 -0.99 24.21
N GLY A 314 -4.31 -1.58 23.06
CA GLY A 314 -3.40 -0.97 22.09
C GLY A 314 -3.87 0.41 21.62
N ASN A 315 -5.15 0.57 21.30
CA ASN A 315 -5.69 1.87 20.90
C ASN A 315 -5.73 2.88 22.06
N PHE A 316 -6.00 2.41 23.26
CA PHE A 316 -6.06 3.25 24.47
C PHE A 316 -4.70 3.84 24.82
N ILE A 317 -3.64 2.99 24.85
CA ILE A 317 -2.28 3.42 25.23
C ILE A 317 -1.52 4.07 24.09
N ASN A 318 -1.97 3.92 22.83
CA ASN A 318 -1.28 4.50 21.68
C ASN A 318 -1.46 6.02 21.64
N LYS A 319 -0.50 6.71 22.24
CA LYS A 319 -0.38 8.18 22.24
C LYS A 319 0.74 8.67 21.32
N CYS A 320 1.31 7.77 20.50
CA CYS A 320 2.34 8.12 19.52
C CYS A 320 1.84 9.18 18.55
N LYS A 321 2.71 10.16 18.27
CA LYS A 321 2.38 11.26 17.38
C LYS A 321 2.62 10.90 15.92
N THR A 322 3.74 10.22 15.64
CA THR A 322 4.10 9.82 14.28
C THR A 322 3.47 8.49 13.88
N PRO A 323 3.14 8.29 12.57
CA PRO A 323 2.68 6.99 12.07
C PRO A 323 3.69 5.86 12.30
N MET A 324 5.00 6.13 12.13
CA MET A 324 6.08 5.17 12.39
C MET A 324 6.09 4.73 13.87
N GLY A 325 5.94 5.69 14.80
CA GLY A 325 5.83 5.39 16.23
C GLY A 325 4.61 4.52 16.55
N LYS A 326 3.47 4.77 15.90
CA LYS A 326 2.26 3.93 16.06
C LYS A 326 2.51 2.49 15.60
N ARG A 327 3.19 2.29 14.45
CA ARG A 327 3.57 0.96 13.97
C ARG A 327 4.52 0.26 14.94
N LYS A 328 5.53 0.98 15.42
CA LYS A 328 6.49 0.45 16.38
C LYS A 328 5.82 0.01 17.69
N LEU A 329 4.97 0.86 18.27
CA LEU A 329 4.24 0.52 19.48
C LEU A 329 3.33 -0.70 19.28
N HIS A 330 2.62 -0.77 18.16
CA HIS A 330 1.79 -1.93 17.82
C HIS A 330 2.63 -3.22 17.80
N THR A 331 3.79 -3.20 17.14
CA THR A 331 4.71 -4.35 17.10
C THR A 331 5.20 -4.72 18.51
N MET A 332 5.54 -3.75 19.35
CA MET A 332 6.00 -4.02 20.74
C MET A 332 4.92 -4.67 21.59
N LEU A 333 3.65 -4.30 21.39
CA LEU A 333 2.53 -4.89 22.14
C LEU A 333 2.22 -6.31 21.73
N ILE A 334 2.33 -6.62 20.42
CA ILE A 334 2.03 -7.96 19.90
C ILE A 334 3.21 -8.91 20.12
N LYS A 335 4.42 -8.40 20.06
CA LYS A 335 5.67 -9.16 20.16
C LYS A 335 6.52 -8.62 21.32
N PRO A 336 6.06 -8.74 22.58
CA PRO A 336 6.81 -8.24 23.72
C PRO A 336 8.13 -8.98 23.86
N THR A 337 9.19 -8.24 24.12
CA THR A 337 10.52 -8.81 24.33
C THR A 337 10.63 -9.48 25.68
N SER A 338 11.38 -10.59 25.78
CA SER A 338 11.79 -11.23 27.02
C SER A 338 13.19 -10.80 27.49
N ASN A 339 13.87 -9.94 26.74
CA ASN A 339 15.19 -9.45 27.08
C ASN A 339 15.10 -8.40 28.20
N ILE A 340 15.50 -8.81 29.43
CA ILE A 340 15.43 -7.98 30.64
C ILE A 340 16.27 -6.72 30.49
N ALA A 341 17.50 -6.82 29.99
CA ALA A 341 18.39 -5.67 29.84
C ALA A 341 17.82 -4.60 28.87
N LEU A 342 17.15 -5.05 27.79
CA LEU A 342 16.47 -4.14 26.88
C LEU A 342 15.26 -3.47 27.53
N LEU A 343 14.48 -4.21 28.32
CA LEU A 343 13.33 -3.68 29.06
C LEU A 343 13.74 -2.66 30.10
N GLU A 344 14.75 -2.95 30.90
CA GLU A 344 15.30 -2.02 31.87
C GLU A 344 15.76 -0.72 31.20
N LYS A 345 16.57 -0.83 30.16
CA LYS A 345 16.97 0.35 29.36
C LYS A 345 15.79 1.17 28.85
N GLN A 346 14.69 0.52 28.40
CA GLN A 346 13.49 1.20 27.97
C GLN A 346 12.75 1.89 29.12
N TYR A 347 12.73 1.30 30.29
CA TYR A 347 12.13 1.90 31.49
C TYR A 347 12.93 3.08 31.98
N ASP A 348 14.27 2.95 32.07
CA ASP A 348 15.17 4.02 32.48
C ASP A 348 15.02 5.27 31.61
N ILE A 349 15.03 5.10 30.29
CA ILE A 349 14.86 6.23 29.38
C ILE A 349 13.44 6.83 29.45
N THR A 350 12.42 6.01 29.73
CA THR A 350 11.05 6.49 29.92
C THR A 350 10.95 7.34 31.19
N GLU A 351 11.57 6.89 32.31
CA GLU A 351 11.63 7.65 33.56
C GLU A 351 12.40 8.95 33.37
N TYR A 352 13.53 8.90 32.67
CA TYR A 352 14.34 10.08 32.36
C TYR A 352 13.52 11.14 31.59
N ILE A 353 12.78 10.74 30.54
CA ILE A 353 11.93 11.64 29.78
C ILE A 353 10.77 12.18 30.61
N LEU A 354 10.17 11.36 31.50
CA LEU A 354 9.09 11.78 32.38
C LEU A 354 9.55 12.82 33.39
N ASN A 355 10.75 12.68 33.97
CA ASN A 355 11.34 13.63 34.90
C ASN A 355 11.66 14.98 34.21
N GLY A 356 11.98 14.98 32.91
CA GLY A 356 12.24 16.15 32.11
C GLY A 356 11.06 16.57 31.21
N PHE A 357 9.81 16.21 31.54
CA PHE A 357 8.64 16.28 30.66
C PHE A 357 8.46 17.65 29.96
N GLU A 358 8.69 18.76 30.67
CA GLU A 358 8.53 20.11 30.10
C GLU A 358 9.47 20.34 28.91
N THR A 359 10.71 19.85 28.98
CA THR A 359 11.70 19.94 27.90
C THR A 359 11.26 19.14 26.69
N TYR A 360 10.73 17.93 26.91
CA TYR A 360 10.34 17.03 25.84
C TYR A 360 8.94 17.29 25.26
N GLU A 361 8.11 18.12 25.90
CA GLU A 361 6.77 18.45 25.40
C GLU A 361 6.82 19.15 24.04
N ASN A 362 7.80 20.04 23.83
CA ASN A 362 7.99 20.73 22.54
C ASN A 362 8.40 19.73 21.44
N ILE A 363 9.34 18.82 21.74
CA ILE A 363 9.73 17.76 20.82
C ILE A 363 8.50 16.91 20.45
N ARG A 364 7.65 16.60 21.43
CA ARG A 364 6.42 15.84 21.18
C ARG A 364 5.43 16.58 20.30
N LYS A 365 5.35 17.91 20.36
CA LYS A 365 4.55 18.73 19.42
C LYS A 365 5.12 18.66 18.01
N GLN A 366 6.44 18.89 17.88
CA GLN A 366 7.14 18.79 16.60
C GLN A 366 7.01 17.39 15.95
N LEU A 367 7.11 16.31 16.74
CA LEU A 367 6.84 14.96 16.24
C LEU A 367 5.44 14.80 15.66
N GLY A 368 4.45 15.58 16.14
CA GLY A 368 3.09 15.57 15.62
C GLY A 368 2.94 16.18 14.22
N GLU A 369 3.91 16.98 13.80
CA GLU A 369 3.96 17.62 12.49
C GLU A 369 4.66 16.75 11.44
N ILE A 370 5.43 15.73 11.87
CA ILE A 370 6.14 14.83 10.97
C ILE A 370 5.14 13.83 10.34
N GLY A 371 5.08 13.83 9.03
CA GLY A 371 4.31 12.89 8.24
C GLY A 371 4.92 11.48 8.20
N ASP A 372 4.30 10.60 7.45
CA ASP A 372 4.76 9.22 7.29
C ASP A 372 5.92 9.12 6.30
N ILE A 373 7.14 9.25 6.80
CA ILE A 373 8.36 9.24 5.98
C ILE A 373 8.59 7.88 5.32
N GLU A 374 8.27 6.76 5.98
CA GLU A 374 8.46 5.42 5.42
C GLU A 374 7.56 5.21 4.18
N ARG A 375 6.30 5.63 4.27
CA ARG A 375 5.38 5.60 3.12
C ARG A 375 5.78 6.58 2.02
N LEU A 376 6.20 7.77 2.41
CA LEU A 376 6.65 8.78 1.45
C LEU A 376 7.89 8.29 0.70
N TYR A 377 8.85 7.71 1.40
CA TYR A 377 10.02 7.07 0.78
C TYR A 377 9.59 6.00 -0.24
N ARG A 378 8.61 5.16 0.12
CA ARG A 378 8.06 4.16 -0.80
C ARG A 378 7.39 4.80 -2.02
N LYS A 379 6.63 5.87 -1.84
CA LYS A 379 6.01 6.64 -2.95
C LYS A 379 7.05 7.27 -3.88
N LEU A 380 8.15 7.77 -3.33
CA LEU A 380 9.26 8.32 -4.10
C LEU A 380 9.92 7.24 -4.99
N ILE A 381 10.20 6.08 -4.43
CA ILE A 381 10.73 4.93 -5.19
C ILE A 381 9.80 4.56 -6.34
N LEU A 382 8.50 4.50 -6.09
CA LEU A 382 7.49 4.11 -7.07
C LEU A 382 7.11 5.25 -8.04
N MET A 383 7.77 6.41 -7.96
CA MET A 383 7.46 7.62 -8.74
C MET A 383 5.98 8.04 -8.66
N ARG A 384 5.38 7.89 -7.46
CA ARG A 384 3.96 8.19 -7.19
C ARG A 384 3.76 9.31 -6.18
N ALA A 385 4.83 10.01 -5.80
CA ALA A 385 4.73 11.15 -4.90
C ALA A 385 4.15 12.37 -5.63
N ALA A 386 3.16 13.01 -5.01
CA ALA A 386 2.63 14.27 -5.48
C ALA A 386 3.57 15.44 -5.09
N PRO A 387 3.55 16.58 -5.81
CA PRO A 387 4.37 17.75 -5.44
C PRO A 387 4.18 18.21 -4.00
N ALA A 388 2.97 18.21 -3.47
CA ALA A 388 2.69 18.54 -2.07
C ALA A 388 3.40 17.62 -1.08
N GLU A 389 3.58 16.35 -1.44
CA GLU A 389 4.30 15.39 -0.60
C GLU A 389 5.82 15.65 -0.58
N LEU A 390 6.39 16.19 -1.67
CA LEU A 390 7.79 16.64 -1.69
C LEU A 390 7.98 17.86 -0.79
N SER A 391 7.04 18.80 -0.82
CA SER A 391 7.04 19.95 0.10
C SER A 391 6.89 19.51 1.56
N GLN A 392 6.05 18.53 1.83
CA GLN A 392 5.92 17.94 3.17
C GLN A 392 7.22 17.23 3.59
N PHE A 393 7.89 16.54 2.69
CA PHE A 393 9.18 15.90 2.97
C PHE A 393 10.24 16.92 3.38
N TYR A 394 10.32 18.02 2.65
CA TYR A 394 11.19 19.15 3.00
C TYR A 394 10.92 19.67 4.42
N ASN A 395 9.66 19.89 4.77
CA ASN A 395 9.27 20.33 6.11
C ASN A 395 9.62 19.29 7.18
N ASN A 396 9.40 18.01 6.90
CA ASN A 396 9.78 16.91 7.79
C ASN A 396 11.28 16.91 8.07
N LEU A 397 12.13 17.10 7.05
CA LEU A 397 13.59 17.17 7.22
C LEU A 397 14.02 18.35 8.10
N LYS A 398 13.40 19.51 7.94
CA LYS A 398 13.66 20.69 8.78
C LYS A 398 13.30 20.44 10.25
N ILE A 399 12.11 19.86 10.48
CA ILE A 399 11.66 19.53 11.85
C ILE A 399 12.61 18.50 12.48
N ILE A 400 13.06 17.51 11.72
CA ILE A 400 14.01 16.49 12.22
C ILE A 400 15.34 17.15 12.61
N LEU A 401 15.86 18.06 11.79
CA LEU A 401 17.09 18.78 12.13
C LEU A 401 16.93 19.63 13.40
N ASP A 402 15.78 20.29 13.57
CA ASP A 402 15.49 21.10 14.74
C ASP A 402 15.38 20.25 16.02
N ILE A 403 14.65 19.12 15.96
CA ILE A 403 14.60 18.14 17.05
C ILE A 403 16.01 17.67 17.41
N TYR A 404 16.82 17.38 16.39
CA TYR A 404 18.16 16.85 16.62
C TYR A 404 19.09 17.89 17.25
N SER A 405 19.02 19.15 16.81
CA SER A 405 19.78 20.24 17.44
C SER A 405 19.40 20.45 18.91
N THR A 406 18.12 20.25 19.23
CA THR A 406 17.63 20.31 20.63
C THR A 406 18.18 19.16 21.49
N LEU A 407 18.34 17.97 20.89
CA LEU A 407 18.82 16.76 21.57
C LEU A 407 20.35 16.58 21.52
N GLU A 408 21.08 17.45 20.80
CA GLU A 408 22.52 17.26 20.55
C GLU A 408 23.35 17.12 21.83
N ASN A 409 22.97 17.85 22.88
CA ASN A 409 23.66 17.84 24.19
C ASN A 409 23.03 16.85 25.21
N ASP A 410 22.03 16.08 24.81
CA ASP A 410 21.36 15.12 25.66
C ASP A 410 22.03 13.74 25.55
N ASN A 411 22.99 13.49 26.44
CA ASN A 411 23.80 12.29 26.40
C ASN A 411 22.97 11.01 26.62
N GLU A 412 21.97 11.03 27.50
CA GLU A 412 21.12 9.87 27.79
C GLU A 412 20.30 9.43 26.58
N ILE A 413 19.66 10.40 25.90
CA ILE A 413 18.90 10.14 24.69
C ILE A 413 19.83 9.67 23.56
N ASN A 414 20.98 10.31 23.38
CA ASN A 414 21.94 9.95 22.34
C ASN A 414 22.52 8.55 22.54
N GLU A 415 22.83 8.15 23.78
CA GLU A 415 23.27 6.80 24.12
C GLU A 415 22.16 5.77 23.90
N TYR A 416 20.91 6.12 24.22
CA TYR A 416 19.76 5.25 23.98
C TYR A 416 19.54 5.00 22.48
N ILE A 417 19.58 6.04 21.66
CA ILE A 417 19.40 5.95 20.20
C ILE A 417 20.56 5.17 19.57
N ASN A 418 21.79 5.37 20.07
CA ASN A 418 23.02 4.70 19.65
C ASN A 418 23.17 4.55 18.13
N ARG A 419 22.84 5.59 17.38
CA ARG A 419 22.98 5.65 15.91
C ARG A 419 23.51 7.02 15.51
N PRO A 420 24.51 7.08 14.61
CA PRO A 420 24.97 8.35 14.10
C PRO A 420 23.83 9.03 13.33
N PHE A 421 23.59 10.28 13.64
CA PHE A 421 22.69 11.09 12.86
C PHE A 421 23.40 11.67 11.64
N LEU A 422 22.80 11.53 10.49
CA LEU A 422 23.35 12.00 9.22
C LEU A 422 22.83 13.42 8.91
N SER A 423 23.17 14.39 9.77
CA SER A 423 22.72 15.79 9.62
C SER A 423 23.11 16.36 8.25
N ASN A 424 24.33 16.06 7.77
CA ASN A 424 24.82 16.51 6.47
C ASN A 424 23.95 15.99 5.32
N ASN A 425 23.53 14.72 5.38
CA ASN A 425 22.65 14.14 4.35
C ASN A 425 21.27 14.82 4.34
N CYS A 426 20.72 15.14 5.52
CA CYS A 426 19.45 15.87 5.61
C CYS A 426 19.59 17.29 5.03
N GLN A 427 20.68 18.01 5.33
CA GLN A 427 20.95 19.34 4.79
C GLN A 427 21.15 19.31 3.27
N GLU A 428 21.84 18.30 2.75
CA GLU A 428 22.01 18.12 1.31
C GLU A 428 20.68 17.89 0.60
N LEU A 429 19.81 17.03 1.16
CA LEU A 429 18.47 16.80 0.62
C LEU A 429 17.60 18.06 0.65
N ILE A 430 17.64 18.82 1.74
CA ILE A 430 16.95 20.10 1.85
C ILE A 430 17.42 21.05 0.73
N LYS A 431 18.74 21.19 0.56
CA LYS A 431 19.33 22.02 -0.48
C LYS A 431 18.91 21.60 -1.88
N ILE A 432 18.92 20.27 -2.17
CA ILE A 432 18.47 19.75 -3.47
C ILE A 432 17.02 20.14 -3.76
N LEU A 433 16.15 20.06 -2.74
CA LEU A 433 14.74 20.44 -2.89
C LEU A 433 14.55 21.93 -3.08
N GLU A 434 15.27 22.78 -2.32
CA GLU A 434 15.24 24.26 -2.44
C GLU A 434 15.79 24.72 -3.80
N ASP A 435 16.90 24.13 -4.24
CA ASP A 435 17.55 24.50 -5.50
C ASP A 435 16.68 24.13 -6.72
N LYS A 436 15.88 23.05 -6.64
CA LYS A 436 15.15 22.55 -7.80
C LYS A 436 13.67 22.92 -7.82
N LEU A 437 13.01 23.09 -6.67
CA LEU A 437 11.57 23.22 -6.58
C LEU A 437 11.11 24.56 -6.00
N VAL A 438 10.02 25.09 -6.54
CA VAL A 438 9.25 26.17 -5.93
C VAL A 438 8.29 25.55 -4.93
N LEU A 439 8.77 25.34 -3.70
CA LEU A 439 8.08 24.58 -2.65
C LEU A 439 6.71 25.15 -2.28
N SER A 440 6.53 26.49 -2.39
CA SER A 440 5.25 27.16 -2.15
C SER A 440 4.18 26.77 -3.18
N GLU A 441 4.56 26.59 -4.45
CA GLU A 441 3.65 26.13 -5.50
C GLU A 441 3.45 24.62 -5.39
N ALA A 442 4.54 23.86 -5.20
CA ALA A 442 4.46 22.41 -5.00
C ALA A 442 3.49 22.02 -3.87
N SER A 443 3.46 22.79 -2.77
CA SER A 443 2.58 22.49 -1.61
C SER A 443 1.08 22.54 -1.93
N LYS A 444 0.68 23.24 -2.99
CA LYS A 444 -0.73 23.39 -3.41
C LYS A 444 -1.23 22.20 -4.24
N ILE A 445 -0.31 21.40 -4.82
CA ILE A 445 -0.61 20.38 -5.82
C ILE A 445 -0.59 19.00 -5.16
N SER A 446 -1.77 18.47 -4.86
CA SER A 446 -1.95 17.14 -4.24
C SER A 446 -2.12 16.00 -5.24
N SER A 447 -2.25 16.31 -6.54
CA SER A 447 -2.37 15.32 -7.63
C SER A 447 -1.00 14.99 -8.21
N THR A 448 -0.83 13.76 -8.69
CA THR A 448 0.33 13.36 -9.50
C THR A 448 0.25 13.83 -10.95
N ARG A 449 -0.92 14.31 -11.39
CA ARG A 449 -1.14 14.96 -12.69
C ARG A 449 -1.45 16.43 -12.42
N PHE A 450 -0.65 17.30 -12.97
CA PHE A 450 -0.74 18.75 -12.80
C PHE A 450 -0.14 19.45 -14.01
N ASP A 451 -0.59 20.69 -14.26
CA ASP A 451 -0.17 21.49 -15.42
C ASP A 451 0.72 22.68 -14.99
N GLU A 452 0.84 22.94 -13.70
CA GLU A 452 1.64 24.05 -13.18
C GLU A 452 3.14 23.70 -13.14
N ASN A 453 4.00 24.69 -13.45
CA ASN A 453 5.45 24.54 -13.28
C ASN A 453 5.83 24.67 -11.80
N ILE A 454 6.43 23.62 -11.26
CA ILE A 454 6.92 23.57 -9.87
C ILE A 454 8.45 23.69 -9.77
N PHE A 455 9.16 23.81 -10.89
CA PHE A 455 10.61 23.88 -10.90
C PHE A 455 11.11 25.34 -10.79
N GLN A 456 12.26 25.52 -10.17
CA GLN A 456 12.95 26.80 -10.16
C GLN A 456 13.33 27.21 -11.58
N ARG A 457 13.16 28.49 -11.89
CA ARG A 457 13.50 29.03 -13.21
C ARG A 457 14.99 28.91 -13.50
N GLY A 458 15.32 28.55 -14.72
CA GLY A 458 16.70 28.36 -15.18
C GLY A 458 17.25 26.93 -14.98
N ILE A 459 16.59 26.07 -14.23
CA ILE A 459 17.01 24.66 -14.03
C ILE A 459 16.71 23.82 -15.27
N TYR A 460 15.53 23.97 -15.84
CA TYR A 460 15.08 23.24 -17.02
C TYR A 460 14.65 24.19 -18.14
N PRO A 461 15.59 24.66 -18.99
CA PRO A 461 15.31 25.64 -20.03
C PRO A 461 14.18 25.25 -20.99
N THR A 462 13.99 23.96 -21.23
CA THR A 462 12.88 23.45 -22.05
C THR A 462 11.52 23.73 -21.42
N ILE A 463 11.40 23.51 -20.12
CA ILE A 463 10.16 23.76 -19.37
C ILE A 463 9.90 25.27 -19.31
N ASP A 464 10.94 26.08 -19.02
CA ASP A 464 10.82 27.52 -18.97
C ASP A 464 10.35 28.12 -20.32
N ASN A 465 10.86 27.58 -21.44
CA ASN A 465 10.44 28.01 -22.76
C ASN A 465 8.98 27.60 -23.08
N LEU A 466 8.58 26.39 -22.70
CA LEU A 466 7.20 25.93 -22.88
C LEU A 466 6.24 26.75 -22.00
N GLU A 467 6.60 27.06 -20.77
CA GLU A 467 5.83 27.93 -19.88
C GLU A 467 5.68 29.32 -20.48
N LYS A 468 6.76 29.89 -21.00
CA LYS A 468 6.74 31.20 -21.68
C LYS A 468 5.80 31.18 -22.88
N GLN A 469 5.90 30.18 -23.76
CA GLN A 469 5.02 30.03 -24.92
C GLN A 469 3.54 29.86 -24.52
N TYR A 470 3.29 29.12 -23.43
CA TYR A 470 1.93 28.96 -22.89
C TYR A 470 1.32 30.30 -22.46
N TYR A 471 2.07 31.08 -21.67
CA TYR A 471 1.58 32.40 -21.22
C TYR A 471 1.44 33.40 -22.38
N GLU A 472 2.39 33.44 -23.32
CA GLU A 472 2.30 34.25 -24.53
C GLU A 472 1.05 33.95 -25.34
N SER A 473 0.78 32.64 -25.59
CA SER A 473 -0.43 32.21 -26.29
C SER A 473 -1.72 32.53 -25.54
N LYS A 474 -1.70 32.45 -24.21
CA LYS A 474 -2.84 32.80 -23.37
C LYS A 474 -3.12 34.30 -23.40
N ASP A 475 -2.08 35.14 -23.36
CA ASP A 475 -2.18 36.60 -23.48
C ASP A 475 -2.69 36.99 -24.87
N GLU A 476 -2.25 36.32 -25.95
CA GLU A 476 -2.76 36.52 -27.30
C GLU A 476 -4.25 36.20 -27.38
N LEU A 477 -4.70 35.09 -26.80
CA LEU A 477 -6.13 34.74 -26.77
C LEU A 477 -6.96 35.75 -25.98
N GLU A 478 -6.42 36.27 -24.86
CA GLU A 478 -7.09 37.32 -24.09
C GLU A 478 -7.15 38.66 -24.89
N CYS A 479 -6.12 39.00 -25.60
CA CYS A 479 -6.12 40.16 -26.51
C CYS A 479 -7.20 40.00 -27.60
N ILE A 480 -7.31 38.83 -28.21
CA ILE A 480 -8.35 38.51 -29.20
C ILE A 480 -9.74 38.63 -28.56
N ARG A 481 -9.94 38.03 -27.37
CA ARG A 481 -11.20 38.12 -26.62
C ARG A 481 -11.60 39.59 -26.39
N LEU A 482 -10.68 40.40 -25.89
CA LEU A 482 -10.93 41.83 -25.63
C LEU A 482 -11.23 42.62 -26.91
N TYR A 483 -10.54 42.30 -28.02
CA TYR A 483 -10.80 42.92 -29.32
C TYR A 483 -12.19 42.56 -29.82
N LEU A 484 -12.56 41.30 -29.78
CA LEU A 484 -13.90 40.86 -30.19
C LEU A 484 -15.00 41.44 -29.31
N GLU A 485 -14.77 41.55 -28.02
CA GLU A 485 -15.71 42.12 -27.06
C GLU A 485 -15.97 43.61 -27.38
N LYS A 486 -14.91 44.40 -27.68
CA LYS A 486 -15.06 45.76 -28.15
C LYS A 486 -15.83 45.89 -29.45
N TYR A 487 -15.66 44.91 -30.37
CA TYR A 487 -16.37 44.86 -31.65
C TYR A 487 -17.86 44.58 -31.43
N ILE A 488 -18.20 43.65 -30.55
CA ILE A 488 -19.59 43.30 -30.21
C ILE A 488 -20.30 44.46 -29.51
N LEU A 489 -19.61 45.17 -28.59
CA LEU A 489 -20.16 46.30 -27.86
C LEU A 489 -20.50 47.50 -28.77
N LYS A 490 -19.82 47.64 -29.92
CA LYS A 490 -20.16 48.65 -30.95
C LYS A 490 -21.55 48.44 -31.57
N TYR A 491 -22.05 47.21 -31.57
CA TYR A 491 -23.34 46.85 -32.22
C TYR A 491 -24.48 46.61 -31.22
N LYS A 492 -24.21 46.58 -29.92
CA LYS A 492 -25.22 46.41 -28.85
C LYS A 492 -25.06 47.46 -27.78
N SER A 493 -25.86 48.52 -27.88
CA SER A 493 -26.00 49.50 -26.81
C SER A 493 -26.68 48.88 -25.58
N SER A 494 -25.96 48.85 -24.48
CA SER A 494 -26.42 48.47 -23.12
C SER A 494 -26.29 47.05 -22.68
N ARG A 495 -25.11 46.66 -22.16
CA ARG A 495 -24.94 45.72 -21.02
C ARG A 495 -23.51 45.85 -20.45
N THR A 496 -23.41 45.93 -19.13
CA THR A 496 -22.14 46.10 -18.35
C THR A 496 -21.45 44.78 -18.01
N THR A 497 -21.84 43.67 -18.60
CA THR A 497 -21.24 42.33 -18.34
C THR A 497 -20.51 41.83 -19.55
N SER A 498 -19.26 41.32 -19.32
CA SER A 498 -18.47 40.65 -20.36
C SER A 498 -19.29 39.55 -21.06
N MET A 499 -19.36 39.66 -22.40
CA MET A 499 -20.15 38.72 -23.23
C MET A 499 -19.34 37.53 -23.72
N LEU A 500 -18.01 37.68 -23.80
CA LEU A 500 -17.12 36.62 -24.23
C LEU A 500 -16.30 36.12 -23.05
N LYS A 501 -16.35 34.83 -22.82
CA LYS A 501 -15.53 34.16 -21.77
C LYS A 501 -14.64 33.14 -22.46
N LEU A 502 -13.37 33.11 -22.08
CA LEU A 502 -12.50 32.01 -22.44
C LEU A 502 -13.01 30.75 -21.70
N HIS A 503 -13.11 29.67 -22.43
CA HIS A 503 -13.56 28.37 -21.91
C HIS A 503 -12.40 27.40 -22.07
N GLU A 504 -12.11 26.66 -21.03
CA GLU A 504 -11.09 25.62 -21.04
C GLU A 504 -11.77 24.26 -20.87
N THR A 505 -11.45 23.32 -21.74
CA THR A 505 -11.91 21.94 -21.63
C THR A 505 -10.75 20.98 -21.87
N ASP A 506 -10.78 19.82 -21.20
CA ASP A 506 -9.75 18.76 -21.35
C ASP A 506 -9.61 18.23 -22.79
N LYS A 507 -10.61 18.47 -23.65
CA LYS A 507 -10.62 17.99 -25.04
C LYS A 507 -10.10 19.00 -26.05
N THR A 508 -10.39 20.26 -25.85
CA THR A 508 -10.16 21.33 -26.85
C THR A 508 -9.18 22.37 -26.36
N GLY A 509 -8.69 22.26 -25.11
CA GLY A 509 -7.86 23.27 -24.50
C GLY A 509 -8.62 24.57 -24.23
N LEU A 510 -7.90 25.69 -24.23
CA LEU A 510 -8.43 27.03 -24.03
C LEU A 510 -8.94 27.61 -25.37
N PHE A 511 -10.18 28.08 -25.42
CA PHE A 511 -10.80 28.69 -26.60
C PHE A 511 -11.76 29.83 -26.23
#